data_39fd656464eda7aaa0653944c30f726d
#
_entry.id   39fd656464eda7aaa0653944c30f726d
#
_cell.length_a   1.000
_cell.length_b   1.000
_cell.length_c   1.000
_cell.angle_alpha   90.00
_cell.angle_beta   90.00
_cell.angle_gamma   90.00
#
_symmetry.space_group_name_H-M   'P 1'
#
loop_
_entity.id
_entity.type
_entity.pdbx_description
1 polymer ?
#
loop_
_entity_poly.entity_id
_entity_poly.type
_entity_poly.pdbx_seq_one_letter_code
_entity_poly.pdbx_strand_id
1 'polypeptide(L)'
;MKQVFYILIVFLLTACYDDKGNYDYEEINTITVHLDDVYSYRLDGDTTVCIIPELSQSLQKNKDNLEFMWLHSVINEFIEGHGNCDTISRIDTLRFHIVPDDPDLEYEHYLRLNVYDKLTEINYPFNVRIKLVKPYDGAWMILHNENGHAALGAVEYMGNSILKTQDAYYKETGKHLEGMAQCLGNYITYYYPYGRGEMFNLFSVITDKPEESGVMCQWKKFELMSSLTKMVYSSDQSRFNYSNVKLIDGEASWGAVCLSDGVLFQSPAAMKLYKANIATDLGDNIRIKYASKAGFGTMLYDEVGHRFCFYQNQSRSTTGDPNRFNPTDENPSNYRINPVPKRENNMTDVDVNNLPVDQKVLWVGAGYEFDPNNSRGFYANSVSIKGQDSCFVYEFNMDGMVSTVDGHPAFAGYYKLKLPEGMDENSRFASTMSYSGILFYTVGNVVYRLDFKQSGGKATPVYTHSGGKVTMMKFAKKAKINTSYLDFTNYEFDPNRSLGIVFDMGNGKCDFVVLNLSVTGGIGTDSENYPATQVYTDFGDVKDILFL
;
A
#
# COMPACT_ATOMS: atom_id res chain seq x y z
N MET A 1 1.14 -83.68 -11.12
CA MET A 1 0.88 -82.20 -11.22
C MET A 1 1.46 -81.36 -10.06
N LYS A 2 1.31 -81.73 -8.79
CA LYS A 2 1.89 -81.02 -7.67
C LYS A 2 3.43 -80.86 -7.70
N GLN A 3 4.15 -81.90 -8.11
CA GLN A 3 5.64 -81.83 -8.18
C GLN A 3 6.14 -80.97 -9.31
N VAL A 4 5.44 -80.84 -10.42
CA VAL A 4 5.81 -79.93 -11.51
C VAL A 4 5.57 -78.48 -11.11
N PHE A 5 4.55 -78.24 -10.31
CA PHE A 5 4.27 -76.90 -9.79
C PHE A 5 5.35 -76.40 -8.83
N TYR A 6 5.86 -77.27 -7.96
CA TYR A 6 7.00 -76.93 -7.06
C TYR A 6 8.29 -76.67 -7.81
N ILE A 7 8.56 -77.40 -8.86
CA ILE A 7 9.74 -77.18 -9.71
C ILE A 7 9.63 -75.83 -10.47
N LEU A 8 8.41 -75.47 -10.92
CA LEU A 8 8.18 -74.20 -11.59
C LEU A 8 8.32 -73.00 -10.60
N ILE A 9 7.89 -73.16 -9.35
CA ILE A 9 8.09 -72.12 -8.31
C ILE A 9 9.57 -71.95 -7.93
N VAL A 10 10.33 -73.03 -7.85
CA VAL A 10 11.78 -72.96 -7.59
C VAL A 10 12.49 -72.27 -8.75
N PHE A 11 12.12 -72.52 -10.00
CA PHE A 11 12.67 -71.80 -11.15
C PHE A 11 12.29 -70.31 -11.19
N LEU A 12 11.11 -69.95 -10.71
CA LEU A 12 10.71 -68.53 -10.61
C LEU A 12 11.45 -67.80 -9.48
N LEU A 13 11.83 -68.49 -8.41
CA LEU A 13 12.57 -67.91 -7.30
C LEU A 13 14.07 -67.78 -7.59
N THR A 14 14.61 -68.57 -8.51
CA THR A 14 16.00 -68.42 -8.98
C THR A 14 16.18 -67.47 -10.15
N ALA A 15 15.06 -66.95 -10.73
CA ALA A 15 15.08 -65.95 -11.77
C ALA A 15 15.25 -64.50 -11.21
N CYS A 16 15.20 -64.30 -9.89
CA CYS A 16 15.82 -63.13 -9.28
C CYS A 16 17.30 -63.37 -9.14
N TYR A 17 17.98 -63.48 -10.27
CA TYR A 17 19.43 -63.29 -10.31
C TYR A 17 19.67 -61.84 -9.89
N ASP A 18 20.37 -61.62 -8.79
CA ASP A 18 20.99 -60.35 -8.49
C ASP A 18 21.69 -59.89 -9.77
N ASP A 19 21.07 -58.94 -10.45
CA ASP A 19 21.75 -58.21 -11.50
C ASP A 19 22.87 -57.42 -10.80
N LYS A 20 23.99 -58.12 -10.58
CA LYS A 20 25.29 -57.50 -10.31
C LYS A 20 25.77 -56.93 -11.61
N GLY A 21 24.92 -56.11 -12.22
CA GLY A 21 25.35 -55.28 -13.34
C GLY A 21 26.63 -54.62 -12.94
N ASN A 22 27.65 -54.84 -13.68
CA ASN A 22 28.89 -54.09 -13.59
C ASN A 22 28.59 -52.72 -14.17
N TYR A 23 27.76 -51.96 -13.43
CA TYR A 23 27.54 -50.54 -13.74
C TYR A 23 28.79 -49.85 -13.27
N ASP A 24 29.69 -49.56 -14.18
CA ASP A 24 30.67 -48.52 -13.97
C ASP A 24 29.92 -47.22 -13.84
N TYR A 25 29.55 -46.85 -12.59
CA TYR A 25 28.94 -45.57 -12.31
C TYR A 25 30.02 -44.51 -12.50
N GLU A 26 29.99 -43.86 -13.64
CA GLU A 26 30.75 -42.64 -13.80
C GLU A 26 30.11 -41.56 -12.93
N GLU A 27 30.92 -40.91 -12.11
CA GLU A 27 30.45 -39.77 -11.32
C GLU A 27 29.93 -38.68 -12.27
N ILE A 28 28.68 -38.31 -12.12
CA ILE A 28 28.10 -37.24 -12.92
C ILE A 28 28.61 -35.91 -12.40
N ASN A 29 29.13 -35.06 -13.28
CA ASN A 29 29.48 -33.70 -12.93
C ASN A 29 28.24 -32.92 -12.53
N THR A 30 28.12 -32.60 -11.25
CA THR A 30 27.01 -31.79 -10.73
C THR A 30 27.38 -30.33 -10.81
N ILE A 31 26.53 -29.55 -11.48
CA ILE A 31 26.67 -28.10 -11.62
C ILE A 31 25.75 -27.41 -10.65
N THR A 32 26.29 -26.57 -9.80
CA THR A 32 25.55 -25.73 -8.88
C THR A 32 25.72 -24.28 -9.29
N VAL A 33 24.59 -23.57 -9.44
CA VAL A 33 24.58 -22.15 -9.78
C VAL A 33 23.80 -21.43 -8.68
N HIS A 34 24.44 -20.44 -8.06
CA HIS A 34 23.80 -19.53 -7.13
C HIS A 34 23.37 -18.28 -7.89
N LEU A 35 22.07 -18.10 -7.97
CA LEU A 35 21.38 -16.95 -8.56
C LEU A 35 20.22 -16.59 -7.64
N ASP A 36 19.96 -15.32 -7.51
CA ASP A 36 18.71 -14.87 -6.90
C ASP A 36 17.54 -15.19 -7.82
N ASP A 37 16.41 -15.62 -7.27
CA ASP A 37 15.21 -15.91 -8.05
C ASP A 37 14.62 -14.65 -8.69
N VAL A 38 14.83 -13.48 -8.05
CA VAL A 38 14.30 -12.17 -8.48
C VAL A 38 15.36 -11.09 -8.31
N TYR A 39 15.61 -10.36 -9.38
CA TYR A 39 16.41 -9.13 -9.37
C TYR A 39 15.51 -7.92 -9.60
N SER A 40 15.54 -6.95 -8.71
CA SER A 40 14.79 -5.70 -8.83
C SER A 40 15.72 -4.56 -9.25
N TYR A 41 15.35 -3.84 -10.31
CA TYR A 41 16.10 -2.70 -10.81
C TYR A 41 15.23 -1.45 -10.86
N ARG A 42 15.74 -0.34 -10.34
CA ARG A 42 15.07 0.95 -10.36
C ARG A 42 15.22 1.59 -11.75
N LEU A 43 14.10 2.08 -12.30
CA LEU A 43 14.06 2.78 -13.59
C LEU A 43 14.30 4.29 -13.39
N ASP A 44 15.54 4.70 -13.18
CA ASP A 44 15.91 6.12 -13.00
C ASP A 44 16.86 6.64 -14.07
N GLY A 45 16.92 5.99 -15.19
CA GLY A 45 17.75 6.29 -16.34
C GLY A 45 18.04 5.02 -17.13
N ASP A 46 18.90 5.11 -18.12
CA ASP A 46 19.39 3.94 -18.84
C ASP A 46 19.97 2.93 -17.86
N THR A 47 19.32 1.79 -17.76
CA THR A 47 19.69 0.75 -16.79
C THR A 47 20.29 -0.45 -17.51
N THR A 48 21.48 -0.85 -17.10
CA THR A 48 22.08 -2.12 -17.54
C THR A 48 21.98 -3.13 -16.42
N VAL A 49 21.13 -4.13 -16.61
CA VAL A 49 21.08 -5.31 -15.74
C VAL A 49 22.35 -6.11 -15.93
N CYS A 50 23.07 -6.41 -14.85
CA CYS A 50 24.27 -7.23 -14.86
C CYS A 50 24.09 -8.37 -13.86
N ILE A 51 23.98 -9.60 -14.38
CA ILE A 51 23.84 -10.82 -13.56
C ILE A 51 25.07 -11.68 -13.76
N ILE A 52 25.78 -11.96 -12.67
CA ILE A 52 27.00 -12.78 -12.65
C ILE A 52 26.71 -14.01 -11.78
N PRO A 53 26.45 -15.19 -12.37
CA PRO A 53 26.20 -16.40 -11.62
C PRO A 53 27.45 -16.85 -10.86
N GLU A 54 27.28 -17.22 -9.60
CA GLU A 54 28.30 -17.98 -8.89
C GLU A 54 28.14 -19.46 -9.25
N LEU A 55 29.13 -20.01 -9.92
CA LEU A 55 29.08 -21.35 -10.48
C LEU A 55 30.17 -22.25 -9.89
N SER A 56 29.77 -23.44 -9.47
CA SER A 56 30.66 -24.50 -9.03
C SER A 56 30.35 -25.84 -9.72
N GLN A 57 31.35 -26.70 -9.84
CA GLN A 57 31.22 -28.02 -10.41
C GLN A 57 31.86 -29.07 -9.47
N SER A 58 31.29 -30.28 -9.42
CA SER A 58 31.78 -31.35 -8.56
C SER A 58 33.07 -31.98 -9.08
N LEU A 59 33.24 -32.12 -10.40
CA LEU A 59 34.34 -32.83 -11.02
C LEU A 59 35.39 -31.92 -11.70
N GLN A 60 35.01 -30.69 -12.04
CA GLN A 60 35.89 -29.75 -12.75
C GLN A 60 36.07 -28.46 -11.96
N LYS A 61 37.27 -27.85 -12.06
CA LYS A 61 37.58 -26.57 -11.41
C LYS A 61 37.48 -25.37 -12.35
N ASN A 62 37.52 -25.60 -13.66
CA ASN A 62 37.39 -24.56 -14.68
C ASN A 62 36.06 -24.71 -15.41
N LYS A 63 35.72 -23.76 -16.27
CA LYS A 63 34.47 -23.71 -17.01
C LYS A 63 34.61 -24.14 -18.48
N ASP A 64 35.75 -24.75 -18.90
CA ASP A 64 36.05 -25.04 -20.31
C ASP A 64 35.11 -26.07 -20.93
N ASN A 65 34.54 -26.94 -20.08
CA ASN A 65 33.53 -27.93 -20.48
C ASN A 65 32.13 -27.38 -20.58
N LEU A 66 31.88 -26.12 -20.15
CA LEU A 66 30.52 -25.53 -20.07
C LEU A 66 30.24 -24.62 -21.26
N GLU A 67 29.02 -24.70 -21.74
CA GLU A 67 28.41 -23.70 -22.63
C GLU A 67 27.23 -23.01 -21.93
N PHE A 68 27.11 -21.71 -22.17
CA PHE A 68 26.10 -20.87 -21.54
C PHE A 68 25.15 -20.33 -22.58
N MET A 69 23.86 -20.28 -22.21
CA MET A 69 22.84 -19.65 -23.04
C MET A 69 21.79 -18.98 -22.15
N TRP A 70 21.72 -17.67 -22.24
CA TRP A 70 20.66 -16.89 -21.62
C TRP A 70 19.50 -16.70 -22.58
N LEU A 71 18.33 -17.14 -22.14
CA LEU A 71 17.06 -16.95 -22.81
C LEU A 71 16.28 -15.85 -22.11
N HIS A 72 15.55 -15.05 -22.88
CA HIS A 72 14.67 -14.01 -22.40
C HIS A 72 13.25 -14.23 -22.90
N SER A 73 12.26 -14.01 -22.04
CA SER A 73 10.85 -13.98 -22.39
C SER A 73 10.11 -12.93 -21.57
N VAL A 74 9.07 -12.33 -22.12
CA VAL A 74 8.13 -11.44 -21.39
C VAL A 74 7.01 -12.23 -20.69
N ILE A 75 6.90 -13.52 -20.99
CA ILE A 75 5.98 -14.46 -20.33
C ILE A 75 6.79 -15.60 -19.72
N ASN A 76 6.31 -16.19 -18.64
CA ASN A 76 7.02 -17.28 -17.96
C ASN A 76 6.97 -18.60 -18.73
N GLU A 77 7.28 -18.56 -20.03
CA GLU A 77 7.34 -19.73 -20.92
C GLU A 77 8.65 -19.76 -21.67
N PHE A 78 9.49 -20.79 -21.39
CA PHE A 78 10.75 -21.01 -22.06
C PHE A 78 10.67 -22.28 -22.94
N ILE A 79 9.86 -22.21 -23.99
CA ILE A 79 9.76 -23.31 -24.95
C ILE A 79 10.58 -22.93 -26.18
N GLU A 80 11.70 -23.60 -26.38
CA GLU A 80 12.55 -23.42 -27.57
C GLU A 80 11.73 -23.59 -28.86
N GLY A 81 11.86 -22.62 -29.77
CA GLY A 81 11.23 -22.68 -31.10
C GLY A 81 9.79 -22.16 -31.17
N HIS A 82 9.22 -21.65 -30.08
CA HIS A 82 7.85 -21.13 -30.07
C HIS A 82 7.70 -19.61 -30.11
N GLY A 83 8.70 -18.85 -30.58
CA GLY A 83 8.57 -17.40 -30.83
C GLY A 83 8.42 -16.50 -29.61
N ASN A 84 8.37 -17.07 -28.39
CA ASN A 84 8.20 -16.34 -27.13
C ASN A 84 9.50 -16.19 -26.32
N CYS A 85 10.63 -16.64 -26.90
CA CYS A 85 11.90 -16.77 -26.19
C CYS A 85 13.06 -16.43 -27.12
N ASP A 86 13.82 -15.41 -26.74
CA ASP A 86 14.99 -14.96 -27.50
C ASP A 86 16.30 -15.31 -26.78
N THR A 87 17.33 -15.71 -27.53
CA THR A 87 18.67 -15.88 -26.97
C THR A 87 19.36 -14.51 -26.90
N ILE A 88 19.64 -14.04 -25.68
CA ILE A 88 20.20 -12.70 -25.43
C ILE A 88 21.69 -12.72 -25.07
N SER A 89 22.25 -13.86 -24.63
CA SER A 89 23.66 -14.00 -24.33
C SER A 89 24.11 -15.46 -24.45
N ARG A 90 25.41 -15.68 -24.77
CA ARG A 90 26.08 -17.00 -24.81
C ARG A 90 27.34 -17.07 -23.94
N ILE A 91 27.41 -16.15 -22.95
CA ILE A 91 28.48 -16.19 -21.93
C ILE A 91 27.85 -16.33 -20.56
N ASP A 92 28.63 -16.67 -19.54
CA ASP A 92 28.14 -16.89 -18.17
C ASP A 92 27.53 -15.63 -17.57
N THR A 93 28.04 -14.45 -17.89
CA THR A 93 27.57 -13.16 -17.40
C THR A 93 26.50 -12.58 -18.34
N LEU A 94 25.33 -12.23 -17.79
CA LEU A 94 24.33 -11.50 -18.53
C LEU A 94 24.54 -9.99 -18.40
N ARG A 95 24.47 -9.28 -19.54
CA ARG A 95 24.31 -7.82 -19.61
C ARG A 95 23.11 -7.51 -20.49
N PHE A 96 22.08 -6.95 -19.87
CA PHE A 96 20.81 -6.65 -20.52
C PHE A 96 20.50 -5.15 -20.33
N HIS A 97 20.32 -4.42 -21.43
CA HIS A 97 20.08 -2.99 -21.39
C HIS A 97 18.58 -2.69 -21.47
N ILE A 98 18.11 -1.80 -20.59
CA ILE A 98 16.72 -1.40 -20.47
C ILE A 98 16.63 0.11 -20.72
N VAL A 99 15.78 0.50 -21.64
CA VAL A 99 15.48 1.91 -21.98
C VAL A 99 14.18 2.31 -21.29
N PRO A 100 14.21 3.22 -20.30
CA PRO A 100 13.02 3.56 -19.51
C PRO A 100 11.87 4.20 -20.28
N ASP A 101 12.18 4.90 -21.37
CA ASP A 101 11.19 5.61 -22.19
C ASP A 101 10.68 4.77 -23.38
N ASP A 102 11.00 3.49 -23.41
CA ASP A 102 10.46 2.57 -24.42
C ASP A 102 8.94 2.42 -24.17
N PRO A 103 8.08 2.76 -25.15
CA PRO A 103 6.63 2.65 -25.01
C PRO A 103 6.14 1.21 -24.87
N ASP A 104 6.96 0.24 -25.29
CA ASP A 104 6.67 -1.19 -25.23
C ASP A 104 7.42 -1.86 -24.05
N LEU A 105 7.91 -1.05 -23.07
CA LEU A 105 8.66 -1.56 -21.93
C LEU A 105 7.79 -2.44 -21.03
N GLU A 106 8.16 -3.70 -20.95
CA GLU A 106 7.60 -4.62 -19.97
C GLU A 106 8.30 -4.46 -18.61
N TYR A 107 7.52 -4.51 -17.52
CA TYR A 107 8.05 -4.35 -16.15
C TYR A 107 8.52 -5.65 -15.52
N GLU A 108 8.20 -6.78 -16.11
CA GLU A 108 8.70 -8.09 -15.71
C GLU A 108 9.32 -8.80 -16.90
N HIS A 109 10.53 -9.31 -16.70
CA HIS A 109 11.24 -10.12 -17.67
C HIS A 109 11.59 -11.45 -17.03
N TYR A 110 11.35 -12.51 -17.75
CA TYR A 110 11.73 -13.86 -17.35
C TYR A 110 12.97 -14.27 -18.09
N LEU A 111 13.95 -14.76 -17.35
CA LEU A 111 15.23 -15.21 -17.89
C LEU A 111 15.45 -16.66 -17.53
N ARG A 112 16.13 -17.38 -18.41
CA ARG A 112 16.65 -18.72 -18.13
C ARG A 112 18.10 -18.78 -18.54
N LEU A 113 18.96 -19.14 -17.59
CA LEU A 113 20.31 -19.55 -17.87
C LEU A 113 20.32 -21.07 -18.10
N ASN A 114 20.64 -21.50 -19.30
CA ASN A 114 20.97 -22.88 -19.60
C ASN A 114 22.50 -23.06 -19.52
N VAL A 115 22.95 -23.97 -18.68
CA VAL A 115 24.36 -24.38 -18.57
C VAL A 115 24.49 -25.79 -19.12
N TYR A 116 25.10 -25.92 -20.29
CA TYR A 116 25.29 -27.20 -20.93
C TYR A 116 26.68 -27.73 -20.61
N ASP A 117 26.76 -28.93 -20.03
CA ASP A 117 28.02 -29.62 -19.77
C ASP A 117 28.35 -30.59 -20.93
N LYS A 118 29.42 -30.30 -21.67
CA LYS A 118 29.88 -31.09 -22.79
C LYS A 118 30.39 -32.48 -22.40
N LEU A 119 30.78 -32.68 -21.13
CA LEU A 119 31.29 -33.97 -20.66
C LEU A 119 30.19 -34.98 -20.42
N THR A 120 29.08 -34.50 -19.89
CA THR A 120 27.92 -35.33 -19.52
C THR A 120 26.78 -35.20 -20.49
N GLU A 121 26.84 -34.24 -21.43
CA GLU A 121 25.78 -33.88 -22.37
C GLU A 121 24.48 -33.47 -21.67
N ILE A 122 24.56 -33.00 -20.43
CA ILE A 122 23.42 -32.57 -19.62
C ILE A 122 23.24 -31.05 -19.66
N ASN A 123 22.02 -30.60 -19.80
CA ASN A 123 21.65 -29.20 -19.70
C ASN A 123 21.01 -28.90 -18.34
N TYR A 124 21.51 -27.89 -17.63
CA TYR A 124 21.05 -27.44 -16.33
C TYR A 124 20.34 -26.07 -16.47
N PRO A 125 19.00 -26.01 -16.39
CA PRO A 125 18.25 -24.76 -16.50
C PRO A 125 18.10 -24.07 -15.15
N PHE A 126 18.35 -22.76 -15.09
CA PHE A 126 18.14 -21.90 -13.92
C PHE A 126 17.26 -20.72 -14.31
N ASN A 127 16.13 -20.56 -13.65
CA ASN A 127 15.19 -19.49 -13.94
C ASN A 127 15.46 -18.28 -13.04
N VAL A 128 15.34 -17.09 -13.62
CA VAL A 128 15.53 -15.81 -12.95
C VAL A 128 14.45 -14.87 -13.43
N ARG A 129 13.95 -14.03 -12.56
CA ARG A 129 13.00 -12.97 -12.89
C ARG A 129 13.63 -11.61 -12.65
N ILE A 130 13.50 -10.70 -13.63
CA ILE A 130 13.84 -9.29 -13.45
C ILE A 130 12.53 -8.52 -13.24
N LYS A 131 12.52 -7.67 -12.23
CA LYS A 131 11.47 -6.71 -11.98
C LYS A 131 12.01 -5.30 -12.14
N LEU A 132 11.33 -4.50 -12.94
CA LEU A 132 11.62 -3.10 -13.11
C LEU A 132 10.71 -2.30 -12.19
N VAL A 133 11.30 -1.51 -11.31
CA VAL A 133 10.57 -0.74 -10.30
C VAL A 133 10.64 0.74 -10.67
N LYS A 134 9.50 1.37 -10.81
CA LYS A 134 9.44 2.83 -10.99
C LYS A 134 9.98 3.52 -9.74
N PRO A 135 10.69 4.64 -9.89
CA PRO A 135 11.17 5.42 -8.76
C PRO A 135 10.04 5.73 -7.78
N TYR A 136 10.29 5.49 -6.49
CA TYR A 136 9.37 5.74 -5.39
C TYR A 136 8.05 4.94 -5.42
N ASP A 137 7.89 3.98 -6.32
CA ASP A 137 6.78 3.04 -6.28
C ASP A 137 7.01 2.01 -5.17
N GLY A 138 6.07 1.93 -4.23
CA GLY A 138 6.27 1.11 -3.02
C GLY A 138 7.23 1.71 -2.00
N ALA A 139 7.28 3.03 -1.91
CA ALA A 139 8.08 3.75 -0.95
C ALA A 139 7.23 4.43 0.13
N TRP A 140 7.77 4.51 1.33
CA TRP A 140 7.30 5.50 2.30
C TRP A 140 7.86 6.87 1.93
N MET A 141 6.96 7.82 1.69
CA MET A 141 7.29 9.23 1.49
C MET A 141 7.11 9.97 2.80
N ILE A 142 8.09 10.79 3.17
CA ILE A 142 8.14 11.51 4.43
C ILE A 142 8.26 13.01 4.13
N LEU A 143 7.18 13.75 4.30
CA LEU A 143 7.18 15.20 4.11
C LEU A 143 7.58 15.89 5.42
N HIS A 144 8.68 16.61 5.40
CA HIS A 144 9.22 17.28 6.60
C HIS A 144 9.75 18.67 6.29
N ASN A 145 9.93 19.47 7.34
CA ASN A 145 10.61 20.76 7.23
C ASN A 145 12.05 20.63 7.69
N GLU A 146 12.96 21.09 6.88
CA GLU A 146 14.38 21.12 7.19
C GLU A 146 15.01 22.40 6.62
N ASN A 147 15.88 23.06 7.39
CA ASN A 147 16.60 24.27 6.98
C ASN A 147 15.70 25.40 6.41
N GLY A 148 14.44 25.50 6.87
CA GLY A 148 13.50 26.56 6.50
C GLY A 148 12.72 26.33 5.21
N HIS A 149 12.76 25.13 4.65
CA HIS A 149 11.96 24.70 3.49
C HIS A 149 11.37 23.31 3.69
N ALA A 150 10.39 22.97 2.88
CA ALA A 150 9.89 21.60 2.80
C ALA A 150 10.90 20.68 2.10
N ALA A 151 11.03 19.46 2.61
CA ALA A 151 11.80 18.39 1.99
C ALA A 151 10.96 17.11 1.93
N LEU A 152 11.22 16.29 0.94
CA LEU A 152 10.48 15.04 0.70
C LEU A 152 11.43 13.85 0.87
N GLY A 153 11.46 13.28 2.06
CA GLY A 153 12.21 12.05 2.33
C GLY A 153 11.54 10.82 1.70
N ALA A 154 12.32 9.78 1.46
CA ALA A 154 11.82 8.51 0.96
C ALA A 154 12.54 7.32 1.60
N VAL A 155 11.79 6.24 1.83
CA VAL A 155 12.31 4.91 2.17
C VAL A 155 11.75 3.94 1.13
N GLU A 156 12.60 3.52 0.19
CA GLU A 156 12.25 2.66 -0.94
C GLU A 156 12.67 1.21 -0.66
N TYR A 157 11.81 0.28 -1.04
CA TYR A 157 12.08 -1.15 -0.95
C TYR A 157 12.46 -1.68 -2.34
N MET A 158 13.72 -2.11 -2.49
CA MET A 158 14.32 -2.52 -3.75
C MET A 158 14.79 -3.98 -3.66
N GLY A 159 13.86 -4.92 -3.75
CA GLY A 159 14.19 -6.33 -3.58
C GLY A 159 14.85 -6.58 -2.22
N ASN A 160 16.14 -6.97 -2.22
CA ASN A 160 16.89 -7.28 -1.00
C ASN A 160 17.52 -6.06 -0.32
N SER A 161 17.25 -4.84 -0.79
CA SER A 161 17.81 -3.61 -0.23
C SER A 161 16.76 -2.57 0.10
N ILE A 162 17.05 -1.76 1.11
CA ILE A 162 16.22 -0.63 1.51
C ILE A 162 17.04 0.63 1.33
N LEU A 163 16.52 1.56 0.53
CA LEU A 163 17.19 2.81 0.23
C LEU A 163 16.50 3.98 0.96
N LYS A 164 17.23 4.63 1.87
CA LYS A 164 16.80 5.89 2.49
C LYS A 164 17.32 7.08 1.67
N THR A 165 16.43 7.99 1.32
CA THR A 165 16.76 9.28 0.70
C THR A 165 16.22 10.40 1.60
N GLN A 166 17.06 11.37 1.96
CA GLN A 166 16.68 12.47 2.86
C GLN A 166 15.76 13.49 2.19
N ASP A 167 16.06 13.84 0.93
CA ASP A 167 15.24 14.71 0.10
C ASP A 167 15.22 14.15 -1.33
N ALA A 168 14.19 13.37 -1.63
CA ALA A 168 13.98 12.76 -2.93
C ALA A 168 13.66 13.79 -4.01
N TYR A 169 12.92 14.84 -3.65
CA TYR A 169 12.60 15.90 -4.59
C TYR A 169 13.87 16.64 -5.05
N TYR A 170 14.75 17.00 -4.11
CA TYR A 170 16.04 17.62 -4.44
C TYR A 170 16.94 16.68 -5.26
N LYS A 171 16.99 15.41 -4.88
CA LYS A 171 17.78 14.39 -5.59
C LYS A 171 17.40 14.30 -7.08
N GLU A 172 16.11 14.33 -7.39
CA GLU A 172 15.62 14.16 -8.75
C GLU A 172 15.59 15.47 -9.57
N THR A 173 15.32 16.60 -8.91
CA THR A 173 15.08 17.89 -9.60
C THR A 173 16.24 18.87 -9.52
N GLY A 174 17.14 18.69 -8.56
CA GLY A 174 18.18 19.66 -8.21
C GLY A 174 17.65 20.92 -7.51
N LYS A 175 16.37 20.93 -7.08
CA LYS A 175 15.70 22.06 -6.41
C LYS A 175 15.03 21.58 -5.13
N HIS A 176 14.90 22.47 -4.14
CA HIS A 176 14.08 22.20 -2.97
C HIS A 176 12.60 22.50 -3.25
N LEU A 177 11.73 21.84 -2.49
CA LEU A 177 10.31 22.22 -2.47
C LEU A 177 10.14 23.61 -1.92
N GLU A 178 9.32 24.43 -2.58
CA GLU A 178 9.02 25.78 -2.14
C GLU A 178 8.04 25.77 -0.94
N GLY A 179 8.33 26.62 0.05
CA GLY A 179 7.49 26.80 1.23
C GLY A 179 7.70 25.78 2.34
N MET A 180 6.75 25.78 3.27
CA MET A 180 6.73 24.89 4.42
C MET A 180 5.74 23.73 4.20
N ALA A 181 6.12 22.54 4.61
CA ALA A 181 5.36 21.32 4.47
C ALA A 181 4.01 21.38 5.20
N GLN A 182 2.95 20.88 4.57
CA GLN A 182 1.62 20.71 5.18
C GLN A 182 1.17 19.25 5.20
N CYS A 183 0.93 18.64 4.03
CA CYS A 183 0.44 17.25 3.97
C CYS A 183 0.78 16.55 2.66
N LEU A 184 0.66 15.22 2.69
CA LEU A 184 0.72 14.31 1.55
C LEU A 184 -0.65 13.66 1.32
N GLY A 185 -0.89 13.21 0.10
CA GLY A 185 -2.04 12.37 -0.21
C GLY A 185 -1.85 11.68 -1.55
N ASN A 186 -2.31 10.45 -1.65
CA ASN A 186 -2.37 9.77 -2.93
C ASN A 186 -3.81 9.76 -3.45
N TYR A 187 -3.97 9.66 -4.74
CA TYR A 187 -5.24 9.36 -5.36
C TYR A 187 -5.05 8.79 -6.76
N ILE A 188 -6.00 7.96 -7.14
CA ILE A 188 -6.02 7.36 -8.45
C ILE A 188 -6.86 8.24 -9.36
N THR A 189 -6.32 8.58 -10.51
CA THR A 189 -7.04 9.32 -11.52
C THR A 189 -6.83 8.71 -12.90
N TYR A 190 -7.82 8.90 -13.77
CA TYR A 190 -7.59 8.72 -15.20
C TYR A 190 -6.93 9.97 -15.75
N TYR A 191 -5.81 9.78 -16.38
CA TYR A 191 -5.14 10.82 -17.15
C TYR A 191 -5.22 10.48 -18.63
N TYR A 192 -5.68 11.43 -19.43
CA TYR A 192 -5.85 11.28 -20.89
C TYR A 192 -4.90 12.21 -21.63
N PRO A 193 -3.58 12.05 -21.58
CA PRO A 193 -2.68 12.98 -22.26
C PRO A 193 -2.77 12.87 -23.79
N TYR A 194 -3.18 11.70 -24.31
CA TYR A 194 -3.13 11.40 -25.75
C TYR A 194 -4.31 10.57 -26.27
N GLY A 195 -5.48 10.66 -25.65
CA GLY A 195 -6.69 9.95 -26.10
C GLY A 195 -6.76 8.47 -25.73
N ARG A 196 -5.78 7.94 -25.03
CA ARG A 196 -5.83 6.63 -24.34
C ARG A 196 -5.94 6.91 -22.85
N GLY A 197 -7.00 6.42 -22.21
CA GLY A 197 -7.18 6.53 -20.77
C GLY A 197 -6.26 5.56 -20.06
N GLU A 198 -5.21 6.07 -19.44
CA GLU A 198 -4.37 5.31 -18.52
C GLU A 198 -4.71 5.70 -17.09
N MET A 199 -4.73 4.69 -16.20
CA MET A 199 -4.87 4.92 -14.77
C MET A 199 -3.50 5.23 -14.20
N PHE A 200 -3.38 6.37 -13.51
CA PHE A 200 -2.17 6.74 -12.82
C PHE A 200 -2.42 6.80 -11.31
N ASN A 201 -1.50 6.21 -10.57
CA ASN A 201 -1.36 6.49 -9.16
C ASN A 201 -0.51 7.75 -9.04
N LEU A 202 -1.16 8.89 -8.81
CA LEU A 202 -0.52 10.17 -8.58
C LEU A 202 -0.50 10.47 -7.08
N PHE A 203 0.39 11.33 -6.64
CA PHE A 203 0.37 11.79 -5.27
C PHE A 203 0.44 13.32 -5.19
N SER A 204 -0.06 13.85 -4.09
CA SER A 204 -0.04 15.27 -3.84
C SER A 204 0.97 15.59 -2.74
N VAL A 205 1.78 16.61 -2.99
CA VAL A 205 2.66 17.22 -2.00
C VAL A 205 2.16 18.64 -1.80
N ILE A 206 1.70 18.95 -0.60
CA ILE A 206 1.12 20.26 -0.28
C ILE A 206 2.05 21.03 0.67
N THR A 207 2.38 22.24 0.26
CA THR A 207 3.11 23.21 1.06
C THR A 207 2.30 24.51 1.23
N ASP A 208 2.79 25.46 1.99
CA ASP A 208 2.18 26.81 2.13
C ASP A 208 2.38 27.70 0.89
N LYS A 209 2.97 27.13 -0.20
CA LYS A 209 3.08 27.74 -1.52
C LYS A 209 2.17 26.99 -2.52
N PRO A 210 0.90 27.31 -2.57
CA PRO A 210 -0.09 26.52 -3.30
C PRO A 210 0.06 26.59 -4.84
N GLU A 211 0.81 27.55 -5.37
CA GLU A 211 1.15 27.64 -6.79
C GLU A 211 2.25 26.65 -7.20
N GLU A 212 3.15 26.31 -6.26
CA GLU A 212 4.34 25.49 -6.46
C GLU A 212 4.16 24.06 -5.92
N SER A 213 3.01 23.77 -5.31
CA SER A 213 2.68 22.48 -4.72
C SER A 213 1.33 21.98 -5.20
N GLY A 214 1.12 20.67 -5.19
CA GLY A 214 -0.09 20.05 -5.69
C GLY A 214 0.12 18.61 -6.08
N VAL A 215 -0.49 18.19 -7.19
CA VAL A 215 -0.38 16.83 -7.73
C VAL A 215 0.91 16.67 -8.51
N MET A 216 1.69 15.67 -8.15
CA MET A 216 2.97 15.35 -8.76
C MET A 216 2.99 13.93 -9.31
N CYS A 217 3.83 13.73 -10.32
CA CYS A 217 4.14 12.43 -10.89
C CYS A 217 5.54 11.99 -10.46
N GLN A 218 5.64 11.05 -9.49
CA GLN A 218 6.90 10.66 -8.87
C GLN A 218 7.88 10.04 -9.87
N TRP A 219 7.41 9.20 -10.79
CA TRP A 219 8.29 8.56 -11.78
C TRP A 219 8.72 9.50 -12.91
N LYS A 220 8.12 10.69 -13.02
CA LYS A 220 8.56 11.76 -13.92
C LYS A 220 9.33 12.85 -13.14
N LYS A 221 10.23 12.44 -12.27
CA LYS A 221 11.07 13.35 -11.46
C LYS A 221 10.24 14.38 -10.70
N PHE A 222 9.12 13.95 -10.13
CA PHE A 222 8.18 14.83 -9.40
C PHE A 222 7.61 16.00 -10.22
N GLU A 223 7.42 15.80 -11.53
CA GLU A 223 6.77 16.81 -12.37
C GLU A 223 5.43 17.25 -11.75
N LEU A 224 5.25 18.56 -11.59
CA LEU A 224 4.02 19.15 -11.08
C LEU A 224 2.92 19.11 -12.15
N MET A 225 2.01 18.16 -12.05
CA MET A 225 0.90 17.96 -12.99
C MET A 225 -0.20 19.02 -12.85
N SER A 226 -0.47 19.43 -11.61
CA SER A 226 -1.44 20.50 -11.31
C SER A 226 -1.12 21.13 -9.97
N SER A 227 -0.99 22.46 -9.92
CA SER A 227 -0.83 23.18 -8.65
C SER A 227 -2.13 23.17 -7.84
N LEU A 228 -2.03 23.31 -6.51
CA LEU A 228 -3.19 23.31 -5.63
C LEU A 228 -4.20 24.42 -5.98
N THR A 229 -3.73 25.58 -6.36
CA THR A 229 -4.60 26.69 -6.81
C THR A 229 -5.36 26.36 -8.08
N LYS A 230 -4.75 25.61 -9.02
CA LYS A 230 -5.43 25.13 -10.22
C LYS A 230 -6.39 23.97 -9.93
N MET A 231 -6.16 23.24 -8.85
CA MET A 231 -7.05 22.15 -8.44
C MET A 231 -8.36 22.68 -7.86
N VAL A 232 -8.34 23.77 -7.10
CA VAL A 232 -9.56 24.31 -6.50
C VAL A 232 -10.42 24.96 -7.58
N TYR A 233 -11.71 24.58 -7.62
CA TYR A 233 -12.64 25.14 -8.59
C TYR A 233 -12.87 26.63 -8.37
N SER A 234 -12.96 27.42 -9.44
CA SER A 234 -12.93 28.88 -9.40
C SER A 234 -13.98 29.52 -8.50
N SER A 235 -15.20 28.94 -8.43
CA SER A 235 -16.25 29.43 -7.54
C SER A 235 -15.98 29.18 -6.06
N ASP A 236 -15.06 28.28 -5.73
CA ASP A 236 -14.78 27.84 -4.37
C ASP A 236 -13.45 28.37 -3.82
N GLN A 237 -12.65 29.03 -4.63
CA GLN A 237 -11.34 29.56 -4.23
C GLN A 237 -11.40 30.51 -3.02
N SER A 238 -12.43 31.33 -2.92
CA SER A 238 -12.61 32.23 -1.77
C SER A 238 -12.98 31.52 -0.46
N ARG A 239 -13.37 30.26 -0.55
CA ARG A 239 -13.75 29.40 0.60
C ARG A 239 -12.65 28.43 0.99
N PHE A 240 -11.58 28.36 0.21
CA PHE A 240 -10.47 27.43 0.41
C PHE A 240 -9.31 28.13 1.13
N ASN A 241 -8.99 27.65 2.32
CA ASN A 241 -7.84 28.15 3.07
C ASN A 241 -6.60 27.34 2.72
N TYR A 242 -5.75 27.86 1.87
CA TYR A 242 -4.51 27.22 1.40
C TYR A 242 -3.47 27.01 2.50
N SER A 243 -3.60 27.73 3.63
CA SER A 243 -2.67 27.60 4.76
C SER A 243 -3.03 26.50 5.75
N ASN A 244 -4.19 25.86 5.58
CA ASN A 244 -4.65 24.78 6.47
C ASN A 244 -5.36 23.69 5.65
N VAL A 245 -4.57 22.87 4.98
CA VAL A 245 -5.04 21.79 4.12
C VAL A 245 -4.64 20.45 4.72
N LYS A 246 -5.59 19.51 4.73
CA LYS A 246 -5.36 18.10 5.05
C LYS A 246 -5.92 17.24 3.94
N LEU A 247 -5.11 16.46 3.30
CA LEU A 247 -5.56 15.43 2.39
C LEU A 247 -6.05 14.22 3.19
N ILE A 248 -7.18 13.66 2.78
CA ILE A 248 -7.80 12.57 3.50
C ILE A 248 -7.30 11.26 2.94
N ASP A 249 -6.55 10.56 3.77
CA ASP A 249 -6.08 9.22 3.47
C ASP A 249 -7.22 8.22 3.58
N GLY A 250 -7.08 7.15 2.86
CA GLY A 250 -8.00 6.03 2.89
C GLY A 250 -7.69 5.09 1.76
N GLU A 251 -8.45 4.01 1.72
CA GLU A 251 -8.36 3.09 0.60
C GLU A 251 -8.65 3.80 -0.71
N ALA A 252 -7.97 3.31 -1.73
CA ALA A 252 -8.08 3.83 -3.06
C ALA A 252 -9.50 3.77 -3.58
N SER A 253 -10.17 4.85 -3.40
CA SER A 253 -11.31 5.19 -4.20
C SER A 253 -10.91 6.30 -5.16
N TRP A 254 -11.60 6.36 -6.28
CA TRP A 254 -11.46 7.40 -7.26
C TRP A 254 -11.53 8.80 -6.65
N GLY A 255 -10.58 9.64 -7.03
CA GLY A 255 -10.58 11.04 -6.65
C GLY A 255 -9.88 11.36 -5.32
N ALA A 256 -9.66 12.64 -5.10
CA ALA A 256 -9.10 13.20 -3.88
C ALA A 256 -10.20 13.79 -3.00
N VAL A 257 -10.02 13.67 -1.69
CA VAL A 257 -10.83 14.35 -0.68
C VAL A 257 -9.90 15.12 0.23
N CYS A 258 -10.21 16.39 0.48
CA CYS A 258 -9.42 17.20 1.39
C CYS A 258 -10.30 18.03 2.33
N LEU A 259 -9.74 18.38 3.47
CA LEU A 259 -10.29 19.37 4.38
C LEU A 259 -9.47 20.66 4.26
N SER A 260 -10.16 21.77 4.17
CA SER A 260 -9.60 23.10 4.33
C SER A 260 -10.38 23.80 5.42
N ASP A 261 -9.77 24.04 6.57
CA ASP A 261 -10.41 24.64 7.76
C ASP A 261 -11.70 23.92 8.22
N GLY A 262 -11.74 22.59 8.09
CA GLY A 262 -12.93 21.80 8.45
C GLY A 262 -14.03 21.81 7.40
N VAL A 263 -13.83 22.45 6.26
CA VAL A 263 -14.69 22.38 5.08
C VAL A 263 -14.23 21.26 4.17
N LEU A 264 -15.15 20.40 3.76
CA LEU A 264 -14.84 19.27 2.88
C LEU A 264 -14.85 19.71 1.41
N PHE A 265 -13.75 19.40 0.72
CA PHE A 265 -13.61 19.53 -0.72
C PHE A 265 -13.31 18.15 -1.33
N GLN A 266 -13.79 17.93 -2.51
CA GLN A 266 -13.67 16.64 -3.18
C GLN A 266 -13.38 16.80 -4.67
N SER A 267 -12.68 15.81 -5.22
CA SER A 267 -12.44 15.66 -6.66
C SER A 267 -12.81 14.23 -7.06
N PRO A 268 -13.91 13.98 -7.75
CA PRO A 268 -14.35 12.62 -8.03
C PRO A 268 -13.45 11.89 -9.05
N ALA A 269 -13.02 12.52 -10.12
CA ALA A 269 -12.18 11.89 -11.12
C ALA A 269 -11.29 12.86 -11.88
N ALA A 270 -11.58 14.15 -11.81
CA ALA A 270 -10.76 15.20 -12.40
C ALA A 270 -9.85 15.82 -11.33
N MET A 271 -8.71 16.38 -11.74
CA MET A 271 -7.84 17.11 -10.79
C MET A 271 -8.46 18.47 -10.40
N LYS A 272 -9.76 18.47 -10.03
CA LYS A 272 -10.53 19.66 -9.62
C LYS A 272 -11.25 19.39 -8.30
N LEU A 273 -10.97 20.20 -7.31
CA LEU A 273 -11.58 20.15 -5.99
C LEU A 273 -12.79 21.10 -5.93
N TYR A 274 -13.90 20.55 -5.52
CA TYR A 274 -15.17 21.27 -5.34
C TYR A 274 -15.60 21.18 -3.88
N LYS A 275 -16.18 22.25 -3.34
CA LYS A 275 -16.79 22.19 -2.03
C LYS A 275 -17.95 21.17 -2.03
N ALA A 276 -17.92 20.24 -1.09
CA ALA A 276 -19.02 19.31 -0.92
C ALA A 276 -20.29 20.03 -0.46
N ASN A 277 -21.43 19.64 -1.01
CA ASN A 277 -22.73 20.13 -0.56
C ASN A 277 -23.10 19.49 0.79
N ILE A 278 -23.90 20.20 1.56
CA ILE A 278 -24.40 19.73 2.85
C ILE A 278 -25.87 19.40 2.69
N ALA A 279 -26.34 18.26 3.23
CA ALA A 279 -27.75 17.95 3.27
C ALA A 279 -28.48 18.95 4.18
N THR A 280 -29.70 19.35 3.80
CA THR A 280 -30.49 20.40 4.51
C THR A 280 -30.83 20.04 5.95
N ASP A 281 -30.99 18.76 6.25
CA ASP A 281 -31.23 18.23 7.60
C ASP A 281 -30.01 18.28 8.54
N LEU A 282 -28.80 18.49 7.99
CA LEU A 282 -27.59 18.70 8.78
C LEU A 282 -27.36 20.18 9.15
N GLY A 283 -28.07 21.12 8.50
CA GLY A 283 -27.85 22.55 8.63
C GLY A 283 -26.59 23.06 7.96
N ASP A 284 -26.37 24.37 7.98
CA ASP A 284 -25.29 25.03 7.24
C ASP A 284 -23.97 25.11 7.99
N ASN A 285 -23.99 24.91 9.32
CA ASN A 285 -22.83 25.06 10.19
C ASN A 285 -22.21 23.70 10.52
N ILE A 286 -21.50 23.13 9.56
CA ILE A 286 -20.73 21.89 9.71
C ILE A 286 -19.25 22.22 9.76
N ARG A 287 -18.54 21.60 10.74
CA ARG A 287 -17.08 21.65 10.81
C ARG A 287 -16.52 20.24 10.97
N ILE A 288 -15.91 19.72 9.93
CA ILE A 288 -15.34 18.38 9.92
C ILE A 288 -13.99 18.40 10.62
N LYS A 289 -13.87 17.70 11.72
CA LYS A 289 -12.63 17.56 12.48
C LYS A 289 -11.80 16.36 12.05
N TYR A 290 -12.48 15.23 11.82
CA TYR A 290 -11.87 13.98 11.41
C TYR A 290 -12.59 13.44 10.18
N ALA A 291 -11.82 12.86 9.28
CA ALA A 291 -12.32 12.21 8.09
C ALA A 291 -11.43 11.03 7.70
N SER A 292 -12.00 9.99 7.12
CA SER A 292 -11.26 8.87 6.54
C SER A 292 -12.02 8.26 5.38
N LYS A 293 -11.33 7.99 4.27
CA LYS A 293 -11.90 7.26 3.14
C LYS A 293 -11.93 5.78 3.48
N ALA A 294 -13.04 5.12 3.17
CA ALA A 294 -13.18 3.68 3.24
C ALA A 294 -14.11 3.22 2.11
N GLY A 295 -13.61 2.41 1.21
CA GLY A 295 -14.34 1.96 0.04
C GLY A 295 -14.91 3.12 -0.80
N PHE A 296 -16.21 3.12 -1.01
CA PHE A 296 -16.90 4.10 -1.86
C PHE A 296 -17.31 5.39 -1.14
N GLY A 297 -16.92 5.57 0.11
CA GLY A 297 -17.32 6.72 0.91
C GLY A 297 -16.21 7.28 1.77
N THR A 298 -16.50 8.40 2.40
CA THR A 298 -15.66 9.04 3.40
C THR A 298 -16.46 9.18 4.68
N MET A 299 -15.99 8.56 5.75
CA MET A 299 -16.55 8.72 7.08
C MET A 299 -16.05 10.02 7.69
N LEU A 300 -16.93 10.79 8.30
CA LEU A 300 -16.71 12.14 8.79
C LEU A 300 -17.19 12.28 10.24
N TYR A 301 -16.50 13.14 10.99
CA TYR A 301 -17.00 13.63 12.28
C TYR A 301 -17.16 15.14 12.24
N ASP A 302 -18.40 15.62 12.44
CA ASP A 302 -18.77 17.02 12.59
C ASP A 302 -18.67 17.42 14.06
N GLU A 303 -17.67 18.25 14.41
CA GLU A 303 -17.43 18.66 15.79
C GLU A 303 -18.45 19.68 16.32
N VAL A 304 -19.10 20.45 15.43
CA VAL A 304 -20.13 21.44 15.83
C VAL A 304 -21.44 20.74 16.08
N GLY A 305 -21.82 19.81 15.22
CA GLY A 305 -23.06 19.04 15.37
C GLY A 305 -22.94 17.85 16.33
N HIS A 306 -21.75 17.57 16.89
CA HIS A 306 -21.49 16.38 17.73
C HIS A 306 -22.03 15.10 17.11
N ARG A 307 -21.71 14.85 15.83
CA ARG A 307 -22.29 13.74 15.07
C ARG A 307 -21.33 13.14 14.07
N PHE A 308 -21.60 11.89 13.72
CA PHE A 308 -21.01 11.28 12.55
C PHE A 308 -21.85 11.58 11.32
N CYS A 309 -21.18 11.73 10.19
CA CYS A 309 -21.79 11.87 8.89
C CYS A 309 -20.91 11.20 7.85
N PHE A 310 -21.41 11.05 6.64
CA PHE A 310 -20.63 10.46 5.58
C PHE A 310 -20.77 11.23 4.28
N TYR A 311 -19.74 11.10 3.45
CA TYR A 311 -19.70 11.60 2.09
C TYR A 311 -19.55 10.42 1.13
N GLN A 312 -20.38 10.35 0.11
CA GLN A 312 -20.30 9.30 -0.90
C GLN A 312 -19.38 9.75 -2.04
N ASN A 313 -18.29 9.01 -2.26
CA ASN A 313 -17.27 9.37 -3.26
C ASN A 313 -17.67 9.08 -4.71
N GLN A 314 -18.62 8.17 -4.92
CA GLN A 314 -19.12 7.79 -6.24
C GLN A 314 -20.62 7.73 -6.28
N SER A 315 -21.20 8.31 -7.34
CA SER A 315 -22.50 7.88 -7.81
C SER A 315 -22.35 6.49 -8.40
N ARG A 316 -23.08 5.49 -7.89
CA ARG A 316 -23.39 4.31 -8.70
C ARG A 316 -24.27 4.79 -9.85
N SER A 317 -23.68 5.37 -10.88
CA SER A 317 -24.37 5.66 -12.12
C SER A 317 -24.83 4.33 -12.70
N THR A 318 -26.12 4.18 -12.87
CA THR A 318 -26.72 3.06 -13.60
C THR A 318 -26.30 3.02 -15.07
N THR A 319 -25.49 3.97 -15.54
CA THR A 319 -25.01 4.11 -16.92
C THR A 319 -23.54 3.75 -17.11
N GLY A 320 -22.85 3.31 -16.08
CA GLY A 320 -21.54 2.65 -16.24
C GLY A 320 -20.36 3.53 -16.67
N ASP A 321 -20.50 4.86 -16.76
CA ASP A 321 -19.41 5.76 -17.09
C ASP A 321 -18.90 6.50 -15.85
N PRO A 322 -17.78 6.05 -15.23
CA PRO A 322 -17.20 6.72 -14.05
C PRO A 322 -16.64 8.11 -14.37
N ASN A 323 -16.53 8.50 -15.66
CA ASN A 323 -15.90 9.73 -16.10
C ASN A 323 -16.89 10.88 -16.33
N ARG A 324 -18.19 10.67 -16.14
CA ARG A 324 -19.19 11.72 -16.26
C ARG A 324 -19.39 12.44 -14.94
N PHE A 325 -18.36 13.09 -14.41
CA PHE A 325 -18.59 14.25 -13.55
C PHE A 325 -18.97 15.43 -14.46
N ASN A 326 -20.26 15.70 -14.58
CA ASN A 326 -20.73 16.94 -15.14
C ASN A 326 -21.04 17.87 -13.95
N PRO A 327 -20.26 18.95 -13.73
CA PRO A 327 -20.54 19.91 -12.64
C PRO A 327 -21.89 20.63 -12.82
N THR A 328 -22.53 20.48 -13.98
CA THR A 328 -23.89 20.96 -14.28
C THR A 328 -24.96 19.89 -14.07
N ASP A 329 -24.59 18.68 -13.62
CA ASP A 329 -25.53 17.60 -13.40
C ASP A 329 -26.49 18.01 -12.28
N GLU A 330 -27.77 18.14 -12.65
CA GLU A 330 -28.85 18.64 -11.79
C GLU A 330 -29.20 17.69 -10.62
N ASN A 331 -28.46 16.59 -10.44
CA ASN A 331 -28.66 15.67 -9.34
C ASN A 331 -27.58 15.84 -8.25
N PRO A 332 -27.70 16.88 -7.40
CA PRO A 332 -26.72 17.19 -6.37
C PRO A 332 -26.72 16.19 -5.19
N SER A 333 -27.59 15.17 -5.22
CA SER A 333 -27.70 14.19 -4.14
C SER A 333 -26.46 13.32 -3.96
N ASN A 334 -25.68 13.15 -5.01
CA ASN A 334 -24.52 12.23 -5.04
C ASN A 334 -23.24 12.82 -4.46
N TYR A 335 -23.21 14.12 -4.16
CA TYR A 335 -22.02 14.84 -3.67
C TYR A 335 -22.31 15.61 -2.39
N ARG A 336 -23.07 14.98 -1.50
CA ARG A 336 -23.50 15.59 -0.25
C ARG A 336 -22.87 14.93 0.96
N ILE A 337 -22.65 15.74 1.97
CA ILE A 337 -22.43 15.25 3.33
C ILE A 337 -23.81 14.89 3.88
N ASN A 338 -23.98 13.64 4.25
CA ASN A 338 -25.25 13.08 4.71
C ASN A 338 -25.14 12.59 6.16
N PRO A 339 -26.25 12.59 6.92
CA PRO A 339 -26.28 11.89 8.20
C PRO A 339 -26.10 10.38 7.99
N VAL A 340 -25.66 9.68 9.03
CA VAL A 340 -25.63 8.22 9.00
C VAL A 340 -27.05 7.69 8.81
N PRO A 341 -27.33 6.91 7.76
CA PRO A 341 -28.70 6.51 7.45
C PRO A 341 -29.26 5.58 8.51
N LYS A 342 -30.54 5.74 8.82
CA LYS A 342 -31.28 4.82 9.69
C LYS A 342 -31.56 3.53 8.92
N ARG A 343 -31.02 2.43 9.40
CA ARG A 343 -31.23 1.08 8.88
C ARG A 343 -31.84 0.21 9.97
N GLU A 344 -32.64 -0.76 9.59
CA GLU A 344 -33.28 -1.69 10.53
C GLU A 344 -32.28 -2.46 11.38
N ASN A 345 -31.13 -2.79 10.79
CA ASN A 345 -30.06 -3.58 11.40
C ASN A 345 -28.96 -2.72 12.06
N ASN A 346 -29.14 -1.39 12.17
CA ASN A 346 -28.17 -0.55 12.87
C ASN A 346 -28.12 -0.90 14.36
N MET A 347 -26.94 -0.73 14.97
CA MET A 347 -26.84 -0.68 16.43
C MET A 347 -27.69 0.46 16.98
N THR A 348 -28.37 0.22 18.08
CA THR A 348 -29.33 1.16 18.67
C THR A 348 -28.92 1.74 20.01
N ASP A 349 -27.78 1.29 20.56
CA ASP A 349 -27.30 1.67 21.89
C ASP A 349 -26.93 3.16 22.00
N VAL A 350 -26.67 3.82 20.86
CA VAL A 350 -26.31 5.23 20.78
C VAL A 350 -26.81 5.85 19.47
N ASP A 351 -27.27 7.10 19.53
CA ASP A 351 -27.55 7.86 18.31
C ASP A 351 -26.28 8.51 17.77
N VAL A 352 -25.72 7.94 16.71
CA VAL A 352 -24.49 8.43 16.08
C VAL A 352 -24.67 9.74 15.33
N ASN A 353 -25.92 10.14 15.07
CA ASN A 353 -26.27 11.43 14.50
C ASN A 353 -26.43 12.53 15.57
N ASN A 354 -26.36 12.19 16.87
CA ASN A 354 -26.47 13.12 17.98
C ASN A 354 -25.72 12.56 19.21
N LEU A 355 -24.39 12.63 19.19
CA LEU A 355 -23.57 12.15 20.30
C LEU A 355 -23.73 13.07 21.53
N PRO A 356 -23.59 12.51 22.74
CA PRO A 356 -23.52 13.30 23.96
C PRO A 356 -22.38 14.33 23.90
N VAL A 357 -22.64 15.56 24.31
CA VAL A 357 -21.63 16.66 24.27
C VAL A 357 -20.42 16.43 25.16
N ASP A 358 -20.53 15.57 26.18
CA ASP A 358 -19.44 15.16 27.08
C ASP A 358 -18.63 13.98 26.53
N GLN A 359 -18.99 13.49 25.33
CA GLN A 359 -18.30 12.44 24.64
C GLN A 359 -17.39 13.02 23.57
N LYS A 360 -16.08 12.86 23.74
CA LYS A 360 -15.06 13.44 22.88
C LYS A 360 -14.57 12.44 21.86
N VAL A 361 -14.84 12.66 20.60
CA VAL A 361 -14.27 11.88 19.51
C VAL A 361 -12.80 12.25 19.34
N LEU A 362 -11.94 11.24 19.32
CA LEU A 362 -10.49 11.38 19.21
C LEU A 362 -9.97 11.11 17.79
N TRP A 363 -10.68 10.26 17.04
CA TRP A 363 -10.19 9.80 15.76
C TRP A 363 -11.29 9.15 14.92
N VAL A 364 -11.13 9.22 13.59
CA VAL A 364 -11.85 8.44 12.57
C VAL A 364 -10.82 7.88 11.59
N GLY A 365 -10.92 6.60 11.25
CA GLY A 365 -10.00 5.95 10.34
C GLY A 365 -10.63 4.80 9.57
N ALA A 366 -9.98 4.37 8.47
CA ALA A 366 -10.38 3.19 7.74
C ALA A 366 -10.18 1.94 8.61
N GLY A 367 -11.15 1.06 8.60
CA GLY A 367 -11.16 -0.19 9.34
C GLY A 367 -10.93 -1.39 8.45
N TYR A 368 -11.48 -2.53 8.89
CA TYR A 368 -11.36 -3.82 8.22
C TYR A 368 -12.10 -3.86 6.88
N GLU A 369 -11.49 -4.53 5.88
CA GLU A 369 -12.17 -4.94 4.65
C GLU A 369 -12.45 -6.44 4.70
N PHE A 370 -13.71 -6.81 4.46
CA PHE A 370 -14.13 -8.19 4.42
C PHE A 370 -14.59 -8.55 3.00
N ASP A 371 -13.95 -9.51 2.36
CA ASP A 371 -14.38 -10.06 1.06
C ASP A 371 -14.51 -11.58 1.13
N PRO A 372 -15.64 -12.10 1.58
CA PRO A 372 -15.96 -13.47 1.29
C PRO A 372 -16.80 -13.52 -0.01
N ASN A 373 -16.19 -13.87 -1.11
CA ASN A 373 -16.90 -14.17 -2.38
C ASN A 373 -17.60 -12.99 -3.05
N ASN A 374 -16.99 -11.80 -3.08
CA ASN A 374 -17.49 -10.54 -3.65
C ASN A 374 -18.55 -9.78 -2.83
N SER A 375 -18.84 -10.15 -1.61
CA SER A 375 -19.58 -9.30 -0.67
C SER A 375 -18.61 -8.36 0.02
N ARG A 376 -18.15 -7.33 -0.67
CA ARG A 376 -17.19 -6.35 -0.14
C ARG A 376 -17.81 -5.57 0.99
N GLY A 377 -17.28 -5.70 2.20
CA GLY A 377 -17.61 -4.85 3.34
C GLY A 377 -16.43 -3.95 3.65
N PHE A 378 -16.57 -2.65 3.40
CA PHE A 378 -15.57 -1.66 3.83
C PHE A 378 -16.03 -1.06 5.15
N TYR A 379 -15.17 -1.10 6.15
CA TYR A 379 -15.48 -0.54 7.45
C TYR A 379 -14.67 0.73 7.72
N ALA A 380 -15.27 1.66 8.46
CA ALA A 380 -14.58 2.76 9.09
C ALA A 380 -14.74 2.65 10.60
N ASN A 381 -13.69 2.96 11.34
CA ASN A 381 -13.68 2.94 12.78
C ASN A 381 -13.56 4.36 13.34
N SER A 382 -14.13 4.57 14.53
CA SER A 382 -13.91 5.79 15.30
C SER A 382 -13.68 5.45 16.76
N VAL A 383 -12.88 6.27 17.42
CA VAL A 383 -12.61 6.18 18.85
C VAL A 383 -13.09 7.46 19.53
N SER A 384 -13.80 7.30 20.65
CA SER A 384 -14.14 8.41 21.53
C SER A 384 -13.94 8.05 23.00
N ILE A 385 -13.83 9.06 23.83
CA ILE A 385 -13.74 8.92 25.29
C ILE A 385 -14.82 9.73 25.98
N LYS A 386 -15.21 9.28 27.18
CA LYS A 386 -16.11 10.00 28.06
C LYS A 386 -15.59 9.94 29.50
N GLY A 387 -15.31 11.12 30.06
CA GLY A 387 -14.69 11.19 31.38
C GLY A 387 -13.30 10.57 31.38
N GLN A 388 -12.94 9.97 32.51
CA GLN A 388 -11.66 9.27 32.71
C GLN A 388 -11.79 7.73 32.75
N ASP A 389 -12.99 7.22 32.49
CA ASP A 389 -13.31 5.81 32.74
C ASP A 389 -13.69 5.04 31.48
N SER A 390 -14.19 5.71 30.45
CA SER A 390 -14.82 5.03 29.34
C SER A 390 -14.21 5.40 28.00
N CYS A 391 -13.93 4.37 27.21
CA CYS A 391 -13.56 4.45 25.81
C CYS A 391 -14.63 3.75 24.97
N PHE A 392 -14.95 4.31 23.81
CA PHE A 392 -15.93 3.77 22.89
C PHE A 392 -15.32 3.63 21.51
N VAL A 393 -15.51 2.44 20.92
CA VAL A 393 -15.16 2.21 19.53
C VAL A 393 -16.44 2.02 18.72
N TYR A 394 -16.53 2.74 17.62
CA TYR A 394 -17.61 2.66 16.66
C TYR A 394 -17.13 1.99 15.40
N GLU A 395 -17.94 1.14 14.82
CA GLU A 395 -17.66 0.47 13.56
C GLU A 395 -18.80 0.78 12.58
N PHE A 396 -18.45 1.39 11.45
CA PHE A 396 -19.38 1.79 10.41
C PHE A 396 -19.12 0.94 9.16
N ASN A 397 -20.19 0.40 8.58
CA ASN A 397 -20.12 -0.30 7.30
C ASN A 397 -20.44 0.68 6.17
N MET A 398 -19.46 0.97 5.33
CA MET A 398 -19.60 1.96 4.27
C MET A 398 -20.52 1.50 3.13
N ASP A 399 -20.66 0.18 2.92
CA ASP A 399 -21.67 -0.34 1.97
C ASP A 399 -23.09 -0.10 2.50
N GLY A 400 -23.32 -0.29 3.79
CA GLY A 400 -24.56 0.06 4.45
C GLY A 400 -24.90 1.56 4.43
N MET A 401 -23.87 2.43 4.28
CA MET A 401 -24.08 3.87 4.11
C MET A 401 -24.69 4.21 2.75
N VAL A 402 -24.26 3.52 1.68
CA VAL A 402 -24.58 3.90 0.29
C VAL A 402 -25.62 2.97 -0.37
N SER A 403 -25.80 1.73 0.10
CA SER A 403 -26.71 0.74 -0.49
C SER A 403 -27.98 0.59 0.34
N THR A 404 -29.11 0.54 -0.35
CA THR A 404 -30.41 0.19 0.26
C THR A 404 -30.79 -1.26 0.06
N VAL A 405 -30.02 -2.02 -0.75
CA VAL A 405 -30.49 -3.26 -1.35
C VAL A 405 -30.19 -4.50 -0.51
N ASP A 406 -29.12 -4.48 0.30
CA ASP A 406 -28.59 -5.72 0.85
C ASP A 406 -28.76 -5.90 2.37
N GLY A 407 -29.58 -5.07 3.02
CA GLY A 407 -29.86 -5.21 4.46
C GLY A 407 -28.65 -4.98 5.38
N HIS A 408 -27.54 -4.46 4.85
CA HIS A 408 -26.35 -4.17 5.65
C HIS A 408 -26.58 -2.98 6.60
N PRO A 409 -26.19 -3.09 7.88
CA PRO A 409 -26.23 -1.95 8.79
C PRO A 409 -25.26 -0.86 8.32
N ALA A 410 -25.63 0.41 8.45
CA ALA A 410 -24.69 1.52 8.28
C ALA A 410 -23.86 1.71 9.55
N PHE A 411 -24.46 1.55 10.72
CA PHE A 411 -23.80 1.51 12.02
C PHE A 411 -23.74 0.07 12.51
N ALA A 412 -22.58 -0.56 12.35
CA ALA A 412 -22.40 -2.00 12.44
C ALA A 412 -21.92 -2.48 13.82
N GLY A 413 -21.22 -1.63 14.58
CA GLY A 413 -20.67 -2.03 15.87
C GLY A 413 -20.50 -0.87 16.85
N TYR A 414 -20.75 -1.17 18.15
CA TYR A 414 -20.55 -0.25 19.25
C TYR A 414 -19.96 -1.00 20.43
N TYR A 415 -18.75 -0.61 20.82
CA TYR A 415 -17.98 -1.29 21.86
C TYR A 415 -17.64 -0.31 22.96
N LYS A 416 -18.22 -0.54 24.16
CA LYS A 416 -17.91 0.22 25.38
C LYS A 416 -16.83 -0.51 26.15
N LEU A 417 -15.69 0.14 26.34
CA LEU A 417 -14.51 -0.38 27.00
C LEU A 417 -14.17 0.46 28.22
N LYS A 418 -13.46 -0.15 29.18
CA LYS A 418 -12.73 0.65 30.16
C LYS A 418 -11.67 1.47 29.42
N LEU A 419 -11.54 2.74 29.78
CA LEU A 419 -10.49 3.59 29.17
C LEU A 419 -9.11 2.95 29.39
N PRO A 420 -8.37 2.61 28.31
CA PRO A 420 -7.02 2.12 28.44
C PRO A 420 -6.13 3.14 29.16
N GLU A 421 -5.22 2.65 30.02
CA GLU A 421 -4.33 3.49 30.81
C GLU A 421 -3.49 4.42 29.91
N GLY A 422 -3.52 5.71 30.22
CA GLY A 422 -2.78 6.75 29.52
C GLY A 422 -3.37 7.19 28.18
N MET A 423 -4.45 6.56 27.68
CA MET A 423 -5.13 7.02 26.46
C MET A 423 -5.81 8.36 26.73
N ASP A 424 -5.51 9.34 25.91
CA ASP A 424 -6.04 10.70 25.99
C ASP A 424 -6.16 11.36 24.60
N GLU A 425 -6.35 12.66 24.57
CA GLU A 425 -6.43 13.48 23.34
C GLU A 425 -5.13 13.55 22.56
N ASN A 426 -4.00 13.27 23.20
CA ASN A 426 -2.69 13.25 22.56
C ASN A 426 -2.39 11.89 21.92
N SER A 427 -3.17 10.87 22.23
CA SER A 427 -3.04 9.55 21.60
C SER A 427 -3.26 9.65 20.09
N ARG A 428 -2.44 8.94 19.35
CA ARG A 428 -2.58 8.76 17.90
C ARG A 428 -3.14 7.38 17.64
N PHE A 429 -3.92 7.26 16.58
CA PHE A 429 -4.63 6.02 16.26
C PHE A 429 -4.38 5.62 14.83
N ALA A 430 -4.36 4.31 14.59
CA ALA A 430 -4.33 3.74 13.25
C ALA A 430 -5.08 2.41 13.23
N SER A 431 -5.75 2.13 12.12
CA SER A 431 -6.31 0.81 11.81
C SER A 431 -6.12 0.50 10.33
N THR A 432 -6.26 -0.75 9.98
CA THR A 432 -6.03 -1.25 8.63
C THR A 432 -7.11 -2.25 8.24
N MET A 433 -7.23 -2.47 6.94
CA MET A 433 -8.13 -3.48 6.36
C MET A 433 -7.78 -4.91 6.75
N SER A 434 -6.55 -5.17 7.19
CA SER A 434 -6.07 -6.53 7.49
C SER A 434 -6.58 -7.09 8.83
N TYR A 435 -7.09 -6.26 9.75
CA TYR A 435 -7.45 -6.71 11.09
C TYR A 435 -8.88 -6.34 11.47
N SER A 436 -9.71 -7.36 11.70
CA SER A 436 -11.04 -7.18 12.28
C SER A 436 -10.95 -7.05 13.80
N GLY A 437 -11.51 -5.98 14.37
CA GLY A 437 -11.59 -5.79 15.82
C GLY A 437 -10.29 -5.34 16.49
N ILE A 438 -9.31 -4.91 15.71
CA ILE A 438 -8.02 -4.43 16.20
C ILE A 438 -7.78 -3.01 15.71
N LEU A 439 -7.31 -2.16 16.61
CA LEU A 439 -6.72 -0.86 16.29
C LEU A 439 -5.44 -0.65 17.08
N PHE A 440 -4.63 0.29 16.64
CA PHE A 440 -3.40 0.69 17.32
C PHE A 440 -3.55 2.11 17.84
N TYR A 441 -2.98 2.37 19.03
CA TYR A 441 -2.95 3.70 19.62
C TYR A 441 -1.64 3.94 20.37
N THR A 442 -1.37 5.19 20.74
CA THR A 442 -0.14 5.57 21.40
C THR A 442 -0.36 6.22 22.76
N VAL A 443 0.60 5.99 23.66
CA VAL A 443 0.78 6.74 24.90
C VAL A 443 2.26 7.14 24.99
N GLY A 444 2.54 8.44 24.85
CA GLY A 444 3.92 8.93 24.82
C GLY A 444 4.73 8.33 23.65
N ASN A 445 5.75 7.53 24.00
CA ASN A 445 6.61 6.82 23.04
C ASN A 445 6.27 5.33 22.88
N VAL A 446 5.14 4.89 23.42
CA VAL A 446 4.70 3.49 23.36
C VAL A 446 3.53 3.33 22.42
N VAL A 447 3.61 2.33 21.56
CA VAL A 447 2.53 1.89 20.67
C VAL A 447 1.82 0.68 21.28
N TYR A 448 0.51 0.76 21.37
CA TYR A 448 -0.35 -0.30 21.88
C TYR A 448 -1.25 -0.84 20.77
N ARG A 449 -1.51 -2.13 20.82
CA ARG A 449 -2.58 -2.80 20.10
C ARG A 449 -3.80 -2.90 21.03
N LEU A 450 -4.98 -2.52 20.55
CA LEU A 450 -6.26 -2.66 21.25
C LEU A 450 -7.16 -3.64 20.50
N ASP A 451 -7.43 -4.79 21.12
CA ASP A 451 -8.41 -5.77 20.66
C ASP A 451 -9.79 -5.37 21.22
N PHE A 452 -10.52 -4.53 20.50
CA PHE A 452 -11.77 -3.94 20.99
C PHE A 452 -12.98 -4.89 20.92
N LYS A 453 -12.93 -5.95 20.11
CA LYS A 453 -13.99 -6.99 20.03
C LYS A 453 -13.86 -8.05 21.13
N GLN A 454 -12.73 -8.11 21.83
CA GLN A 454 -12.61 -8.96 23.02
C GLN A 454 -13.40 -8.35 24.18
N SER A 455 -13.98 -9.21 25.03
CA SER A 455 -14.75 -8.78 26.19
C SER A 455 -13.96 -7.82 27.09
N GLY A 456 -14.47 -6.61 27.25
CA GLY A 456 -13.83 -5.54 28.03
C GLY A 456 -12.68 -4.82 27.32
N GLY A 457 -12.34 -5.23 26.11
CA GLY A 457 -11.18 -4.74 25.38
C GLY A 457 -9.84 -5.21 25.98
N LYS A 458 -8.86 -5.44 25.14
CA LYS A 458 -7.51 -5.80 25.61
C LYS A 458 -6.46 -4.91 24.95
N ALA A 459 -5.80 -4.08 25.76
CA ALA A 459 -4.67 -3.28 25.34
C ALA A 459 -3.35 -4.01 25.65
N THR A 460 -2.46 -4.07 24.66
CA THR A 460 -1.15 -4.74 24.79
C THR A 460 -0.08 -3.85 24.14
N PRO A 461 1.02 -3.50 24.85
CA PRO A 461 2.12 -2.77 24.23
C PRO A 461 2.77 -3.66 23.17
N VAL A 462 3.02 -3.09 21.99
CA VAL A 462 3.67 -3.80 20.87
C VAL A 462 5.04 -3.22 20.53
N TYR A 463 5.25 -1.92 20.76
CA TYR A 463 6.53 -1.27 20.50
C TYR A 463 6.77 -0.12 21.47
N THR A 464 8.03 0.03 21.92
CA THR A 464 8.47 1.17 22.70
C THR A 464 9.71 1.76 22.03
N HIS A 465 9.65 3.03 21.66
CA HIS A 465 10.80 3.73 21.12
C HIS A 465 11.72 4.23 22.24
N SER A 466 13.01 4.40 21.94
CA SER A 466 14.01 4.81 22.93
C SER A 466 13.80 6.22 23.51
N GLY A 467 13.00 7.06 22.82
CA GLY A 467 12.69 8.43 23.25
C GLY A 467 11.64 9.07 22.36
N GLY A 468 11.45 10.36 22.53
CA GLY A 468 10.53 11.16 21.74
C GLY A 468 9.06 10.97 22.11
N LYS A 469 8.19 11.55 21.29
CA LYS A 469 6.73 11.46 21.42
C LYS A 469 6.14 11.16 20.04
N VAL A 470 5.21 10.21 19.98
CA VAL A 470 4.52 9.91 18.71
C VAL A 470 3.67 11.11 18.29
N THR A 471 3.92 11.60 17.09
CA THR A 471 3.13 12.68 16.47
C THR A 471 2.17 12.15 15.41
N MET A 472 2.50 11.02 14.78
CA MET A 472 1.71 10.44 13.70
C MET A 472 1.89 8.93 13.62
N MET A 473 0.80 8.24 13.22
CA MET A 473 0.82 6.84 12.80
C MET A 473 -0.08 6.67 11.57
N LYS A 474 0.42 5.95 10.57
CA LYS A 474 -0.37 5.54 9.39
C LYS A 474 0.02 4.13 8.94
N PHE A 475 -0.96 3.34 8.54
CA PHE A 475 -0.66 2.12 7.80
C PHE A 475 -0.32 2.44 6.36
N ALA A 476 0.58 1.66 5.78
CA ALA A 476 0.76 1.63 4.35
C ALA A 476 -0.54 1.12 3.72
N LYS A 477 -1.11 1.92 2.83
CA LYS A 477 -2.36 1.59 2.16
C LYS A 477 -2.07 1.49 0.68
N LYS A 478 -2.06 0.26 0.20
CA LYS A 478 -1.96 0.03 -1.23
C LYS A 478 -3.31 0.35 -1.89
N ALA A 479 -3.26 1.21 -2.89
CA ALA A 479 -4.39 1.42 -3.78
C ALA A 479 -4.68 0.12 -4.54
N LYS A 480 -5.74 -0.61 -4.19
CA LYS A 480 -6.25 -1.71 -5.01
C LYS A 480 -6.92 -1.13 -6.24
N ILE A 481 -6.18 -1.01 -7.32
CA ILE A 481 -6.77 -0.76 -8.62
C ILE A 481 -7.32 -2.09 -9.12
N ASN A 482 -8.64 -2.20 -9.21
CA ASN A 482 -9.33 -3.40 -9.65
C ASN A 482 -9.23 -3.57 -11.19
N THR A 483 -8.01 -3.62 -11.72
CA THR A 483 -7.74 -3.93 -13.11
C THR A 483 -6.53 -4.86 -13.17
N SER A 484 -6.66 -5.89 -13.98
CA SER A 484 -5.64 -6.89 -14.26
C SER A 484 -4.32 -6.34 -14.87
N TYR A 485 -4.19 -5.03 -15.01
CA TYR A 485 -3.04 -4.38 -15.62
C TYR A 485 -2.05 -3.76 -14.64
N LEU A 486 -2.40 -3.67 -13.35
CA LEU A 486 -1.54 -3.08 -12.33
C LEU A 486 -1.50 -3.98 -11.10
N ASP A 487 -1.01 -5.20 -11.30
CA ASP A 487 -0.73 -6.10 -10.18
C ASP A 487 0.58 -5.65 -9.51
N PHE A 488 0.46 -4.69 -8.58
CA PHE A 488 1.56 -4.25 -7.74
C PHE A 488 1.85 -5.25 -6.60
N THR A 489 1.49 -6.51 -6.75
CA THR A 489 1.67 -7.57 -5.73
C THR A 489 3.13 -7.99 -5.54
N ASN A 490 4.07 -7.10 -5.83
CA ASN A 490 5.47 -7.44 -5.87
C ASN A 490 6.23 -7.17 -4.57
N TYR A 491 5.52 -6.91 -3.46
CA TYR A 491 6.17 -6.82 -2.16
C TYR A 491 6.22 -8.21 -1.51
N GLU A 492 7.38 -8.57 -0.98
CA GLU A 492 7.55 -9.75 -0.14
C GLU A 492 6.85 -9.60 1.23
N PHE A 493 6.21 -8.46 1.49
CA PHE A 493 5.41 -8.19 2.69
C PHE A 493 4.04 -7.62 2.30
N ASP A 494 3.04 -7.78 3.16
CA ASP A 494 1.74 -7.13 2.99
C ASP A 494 1.81 -5.65 3.41
N PRO A 495 1.76 -4.68 2.49
CA PRO A 495 1.82 -3.27 2.85
C PRO A 495 0.75 -2.86 3.86
N ASN A 496 -0.45 -3.47 3.80
CA ASN A 496 -1.54 -3.17 4.73
C ASN A 496 -1.24 -3.61 6.19
N ARG A 497 -0.17 -4.36 6.40
CA ARG A 497 0.35 -4.73 7.74
C ARG A 497 1.61 -3.95 8.12
N SER A 498 2.02 -2.98 7.30
CA SER A 498 3.16 -2.11 7.57
C SER A 498 2.70 -0.80 8.18
N LEU A 499 3.11 -0.52 9.42
CA LEU A 499 2.73 0.66 10.19
C LEU A 499 3.90 1.65 10.26
N GLY A 500 3.75 2.80 9.61
CA GLY A 500 4.66 3.93 9.71
C GLY A 500 4.33 4.81 10.93
N ILE A 501 5.34 5.16 11.70
CA ILE A 501 5.22 5.92 12.94
C ILE A 501 6.26 7.03 12.96
N VAL A 502 5.85 8.23 13.32
CA VAL A 502 6.75 9.38 13.48
C VAL A 502 6.89 9.71 14.95
N PHE A 503 8.14 9.78 15.42
CA PHE A 503 8.52 10.20 16.75
C PHE A 503 9.20 11.58 16.67
N ASP A 504 8.61 12.58 17.30
CA ASP A 504 9.26 13.87 17.52
C ASP A 504 10.30 13.73 18.63
N MET A 505 11.56 13.81 18.25
CA MET A 505 12.71 13.68 19.16
C MET A 505 13.10 15.00 19.84
N GLY A 506 12.37 16.09 19.52
CA GLY A 506 12.70 17.45 19.92
C GLY A 506 13.70 18.12 18.98
N ASN A 507 13.93 19.42 19.17
CA ASN A 507 14.86 20.23 18.38
C ASN A 507 14.60 20.20 16.85
N GLY A 508 13.34 19.97 16.43
CA GLY A 508 12.97 19.92 15.02
C GLY A 508 13.50 18.66 14.29
N LYS A 509 13.77 17.60 15.01
CA LYS A 509 14.18 16.30 14.46
C LYS A 509 13.15 15.23 14.80
N CYS A 510 12.93 14.33 13.83
CA CYS A 510 12.03 13.20 13.96
C CYS A 510 12.72 11.90 13.55
N ASP A 511 12.34 10.82 14.24
CA ASP A 511 12.61 9.48 13.80
C ASP A 511 11.36 8.92 13.09
N PHE A 512 11.56 8.23 11.99
CA PHE A 512 10.55 7.48 11.29
C PHE A 512 10.77 6.00 11.53
N VAL A 513 9.75 5.32 12.03
CA VAL A 513 9.79 3.88 12.35
C VAL A 513 8.78 3.15 11.50
N VAL A 514 9.16 2.03 10.92
CA VAL A 514 8.25 1.10 10.25
C VAL A 514 8.19 -0.18 11.04
N LEU A 515 6.97 -0.58 11.44
CA LEU A 515 6.69 -1.86 12.06
C LEU A 515 5.95 -2.74 11.06
N ASN A 516 6.56 -3.86 10.67
CA ASN A 516 5.87 -4.90 9.94
C ASN A 516 5.17 -5.82 10.95
N LEU A 517 3.89 -6.05 10.73
CA LEU A 517 3.03 -6.78 11.65
C LEU A 517 2.65 -8.14 11.07
N SER A 518 2.64 -9.13 11.93
CA SER A 518 2.17 -10.47 11.60
C SER A 518 0.65 -10.49 11.35
N VAL A 519 0.13 -11.59 10.85
CA VAL A 519 -1.31 -11.83 10.68
C VAL A 519 -2.13 -11.65 11.96
N THR A 520 -1.51 -11.74 13.12
CA THR A 520 -2.15 -11.54 14.42
C THR A 520 -2.00 -10.14 14.99
N GLY A 521 -1.34 -9.21 14.26
CA GLY A 521 -1.12 -7.82 14.67
C GLY A 521 -0.01 -7.62 15.74
N GLY A 522 0.83 -8.62 15.98
CA GLY A 522 2.10 -8.47 16.71
C GLY A 522 3.22 -8.05 15.73
N ILE A 523 4.37 -7.59 16.27
CA ILE A 523 5.55 -7.33 15.44
C ILE A 523 6.04 -8.65 14.86
N GLY A 524 6.24 -8.70 13.56
CA GLY A 524 6.73 -9.87 12.84
C GLY A 524 6.58 -9.66 11.33
N THR A 525 7.39 -10.37 10.56
CA THR A 525 7.33 -10.36 9.11
C THR A 525 7.30 -11.79 8.59
N ASP A 526 6.63 -11.99 7.47
CA ASP A 526 6.63 -13.27 6.75
C ASP A 526 7.80 -13.33 5.75
N SER A 527 8.56 -12.24 5.59
CA SER A 527 9.71 -12.13 4.70
C SER A 527 11.03 -12.09 5.47
N GLU A 528 12.00 -12.88 5.03
CA GLU A 528 13.37 -12.86 5.58
C GLU A 528 14.14 -11.60 5.15
N ASN A 529 13.75 -10.96 4.05
CA ASN A 529 14.42 -9.80 3.46
C ASN A 529 14.03 -8.46 4.10
N TYR A 530 12.88 -8.41 4.81
CA TYR A 530 12.38 -7.17 5.41
C TYR A 530 12.33 -7.28 6.93
N PRO A 531 13.13 -6.48 7.66
CA PRO A 531 13.11 -6.48 9.10
C PRO A 531 11.73 -6.15 9.67
N ALA A 532 11.35 -6.83 10.73
CA ALA A 532 10.08 -6.57 11.41
C ALA A 532 10.00 -5.16 12.02
N THR A 533 11.15 -4.56 12.34
CA THR A 533 11.26 -3.19 12.83
C THR A 533 12.39 -2.48 12.08
N GLN A 534 12.09 -1.30 11.55
CA GLN A 534 13.04 -0.46 10.86
C GLN A 534 13.01 0.94 11.48
N VAL A 535 14.15 1.53 11.76
CA VAL A 535 14.27 2.86 12.37
C VAL A 535 15.12 3.75 11.47
N TYR A 536 14.58 4.89 11.08
CA TYR A 536 15.23 5.89 10.24
C TYR A 536 15.28 7.22 10.99
N THR A 537 16.46 7.65 11.33
CA THR A 537 16.71 8.87 12.13
C THR A 537 16.96 10.09 11.23
N ASP A 538 17.02 11.25 11.85
CA ASP A 538 17.50 12.51 11.28
C ASP A 538 16.60 13.16 10.22
N PHE A 539 15.34 12.79 10.10
CA PHE A 539 14.39 13.61 9.37
C PHE A 539 14.16 14.92 10.12
N GLY A 540 13.84 16.00 9.39
CA GLY A 540 13.43 17.26 9.98
C GLY A 540 12.08 17.16 10.70
N ASP A 541 11.43 18.29 10.93
CA ASP A 541 10.08 18.36 11.53
C ASP A 541 9.04 17.73 10.57
N VAL A 542 8.72 16.45 10.78
CA VAL A 542 7.82 15.67 9.91
C VAL A 542 6.38 16.15 10.05
N LYS A 543 5.77 16.50 8.93
CA LYS A 543 4.39 16.98 8.82
C LYS A 543 3.43 15.91 8.32
N ASP A 544 3.91 15.02 7.45
CA ASP A 544 3.10 13.91 6.96
C ASP A 544 3.94 12.74 6.43
N ILE A 545 3.34 11.55 6.42
CA ILE A 545 3.89 10.33 5.83
C ILE A 545 2.85 9.68 4.94
N LEU A 546 3.30 9.04 3.87
CA LEU A 546 2.47 8.35 2.91
C LEU A 546 3.22 7.17 2.30
N PHE A 547 2.56 6.04 2.10
CA PHE A 547 3.08 4.93 1.31
C PHE A 547 2.51 4.98 -0.12
N LEU A 548 3.38 4.95 -1.12
CA LEU A 548 3.02 5.01 -2.54
C LEU A 548 2.93 3.63 -3.18
#